data_e66dce10e7ce9b3a4c7812da168b0781
#
_entry.id   e66dce10e7ce9b3a4c7812da168b0781
#
_cell.length_a   1.000
_cell.length_b   1.000
_cell.length_c   1.000
_cell.angle_alpha   90.00
_cell.angle_beta   90.00
_cell.angle_gamma   90.00
#
_symmetry.space_group_name_H-M   'P 1'
#
loop_
_entity.id
_entity.type
_entity.pdbx_description
1 polymer ?
#
loop_
_entity_poly.entity_id
_entity_poly.type
_entity_poly.pdbx_seq_one_letter_code
_entity_poly.pdbx_strand_id
1 'polypeptide(L)'
;MRDFAGAKWGYVTRRINDRDATVPGGSVREPQLGDLVVATVAHLGELDHLEDVHGRRVRLYSGDIVVGAYGNRYATDFYEGYLPTGPNVHLLTAGGLVGTVASAHTRRLPPTELKVIGTLNDRSGMPLSLEHYARTPSPHTAPEWGTVVVLGSSMNAGKTTTASAMVCGWTRAGLAAGAGKVTGSGSGKDRWMYIDAGASTVAEFLDFGMSSTFGYPVERLRTTMVAIRDALVDDGADAVVLEIADGLLQSETRALAECLPGFAHSVVLAAANALDAVAGVTILRGLGVPVRMVSGLVTASPLASQEASAATGLPVLSPPQLANGAAVDLVRAPARQTAATTGPFADAAAWG
;
A
#
# COMPACT_ATOMS: atom_id res chain seq x y z
N MET A 1 -11.67 -8.50 -33.25
CA MET A 1 -11.67 -8.17 -31.82
C MET A 1 -11.75 -9.48 -31.05
N ARG A 2 -10.73 -9.84 -30.24
CA ARG A 2 -10.90 -10.94 -29.32
C ARG A 2 -11.80 -10.42 -28.20
N ASP A 3 -12.93 -11.08 -28.04
CA ASP A 3 -13.90 -10.75 -27.01
C ASP A 3 -13.30 -11.07 -25.65
N PHE A 4 -13.22 -10.08 -24.74
CA PHE A 4 -12.81 -10.28 -23.36
C PHE A 4 -13.91 -10.89 -22.48
N ALA A 5 -15.00 -11.34 -23.08
CA ALA A 5 -16.05 -12.07 -22.38
C ALA A 5 -15.41 -13.28 -21.69
N GLY A 6 -15.38 -13.25 -20.37
CA GLY A 6 -14.77 -14.29 -19.55
C GLY A 6 -13.33 -14.04 -19.08
N ALA A 7 -12.67 -12.94 -19.45
CA ALA A 7 -11.37 -12.56 -18.87
C ALA A 7 -11.51 -12.23 -17.38
N LYS A 8 -10.53 -12.66 -16.57
CA LYS A 8 -10.46 -12.38 -15.14
C LYS A 8 -9.60 -11.14 -14.91
N TRP A 9 -10.23 -10.09 -14.46
CA TRP A 9 -9.58 -8.81 -14.19
C TRP A 9 -9.06 -8.78 -12.75
N GLY A 10 -7.75 -8.52 -12.59
CA GLY A 10 -7.11 -8.42 -11.29
C GLY A 10 -7.50 -7.14 -10.54
N TYR A 11 -7.43 -7.16 -9.22
CA TYR A 11 -7.73 -6.03 -8.35
C TYR A 11 -6.95 -4.75 -8.73
N VAL A 12 -5.72 -4.90 -9.21
CA VAL A 12 -4.91 -3.76 -9.68
C VAL A 12 -5.58 -2.97 -10.81
N THR A 13 -6.54 -3.58 -11.52
CA THR A 13 -7.25 -2.97 -12.62
C THR A 13 -8.61 -2.37 -12.23
N ARG A 14 -8.94 -2.30 -10.94
CA ARG A 14 -10.27 -1.91 -10.43
C ARG A 14 -10.78 -0.53 -10.89
N ARG A 15 -9.89 0.36 -11.29
CA ARG A 15 -10.23 1.71 -11.76
C ARG A 15 -10.43 1.81 -13.26
N ILE A 16 -10.22 0.72 -14.00
CA ILE A 16 -10.25 0.73 -15.45
C ILE A 16 -11.69 0.57 -15.94
N ASN A 17 -12.07 1.41 -16.88
CA ASN A 17 -13.30 1.23 -17.63
C ASN A 17 -13.01 0.37 -18.86
N ASP A 18 -13.50 -0.87 -18.89
CA ASP A 18 -13.30 -1.83 -19.98
C ASP A 18 -13.83 -1.37 -21.35
N ARG A 19 -14.79 -0.42 -21.36
CA ARG A 19 -15.39 0.13 -22.59
C ARG A 19 -14.39 0.86 -23.48
N ASP A 20 -13.29 1.34 -22.91
CA ASP A 20 -12.29 2.12 -23.62
C ASP A 20 -11.08 1.28 -24.05
N ALA A 21 -11.06 0.01 -23.66
CA ALA A 21 -9.92 -0.86 -23.86
C ALA A 21 -10.08 -1.80 -25.06
N THR A 22 -9.02 -1.97 -25.81
CA THR A 22 -8.90 -2.96 -26.91
C THR A 22 -7.61 -3.75 -26.76
N VAL A 23 -7.59 -5.02 -27.17
CA VAL A 23 -6.32 -5.75 -27.31
C VAL A 23 -5.76 -5.53 -28.69
N PRO A 24 -4.52 -5.06 -28.81
CA PRO A 24 -3.88 -4.92 -30.09
C PRO A 24 -3.41 -6.26 -30.64
N GLY A 25 -3.40 -6.35 -31.95
CA GLY A 25 -2.49 -7.23 -32.64
C GLY A 25 -1.12 -6.55 -32.73
N GLY A 26 -0.17 -6.96 -31.92
CA GLY A 26 1.19 -7.04 -32.41
C GLY A 26 2.22 -5.92 -32.23
N SER A 27 2.11 -4.90 -31.44
CA SER A 27 3.31 -4.12 -31.04
C SER A 27 3.52 -4.16 -29.55
N VAL A 28 4.43 -5.01 -29.10
CA VAL A 28 4.83 -5.09 -27.71
C VAL A 28 5.98 -4.09 -27.51
N ARG A 29 5.70 -2.94 -26.90
CA ARG A 29 6.78 -2.10 -26.35
C ARG A 29 7.41 -2.80 -25.16
N GLU A 30 8.59 -2.39 -24.77
CA GLU A 30 9.18 -2.82 -23.51
C GLU A 30 8.22 -2.53 -22.34
N PRO A 31 7.97 -3.52 -21.45
CA PRO A 31 7.07 -3.34 -20.32
C PRO A 31 7.51 -2.18 -19.41
N GLN A 32 6.57 -1.37 -18.99
CA GLN A 32 6.79 -0.30 -18.02
C GLN A 32 5.93 -0.53 -16.78
N LEU A 33 6.35 0.04 -15.64
CA LEU A 33 5.57 -0.01 -14.40
C LEU A 33 4.17 0.57 -14.63
N GLY A 34 3.16 -0.20 -14.23
CA GLY A 34 1.76 0.22 -14.39
C GLY A 34 1.13 -0.07 -15.75
N ASP A 35 1.88 -0.52 -16.77
CA ASP A 35 1.30 -0.91 -18.05
C ASP A 35 0.34 -2.08 -17.88
N LEU A 36 -0.81 -2.02 -18.56
CA LEU A 36 -1.84 -3.03 -18.52
C LEU A 36 -1.49 -4.18 -19.45
N VAL A 37 -1.60 -5.40 -18.94
CA VAL A 37 -1.21 -6.61 -19.66
C VAL A 37 -2.34 -7.62 -19.67
N VAL A 38 -2.50 -8.28 -20.82
CA VAL A 38 -3.40 -9.42 -21.02
C VAL A 38 -2.55 -10.66 -21.23
N ALA A 39 -2.81 -11.69 -20.44
CA ALA A 39 -2.05 -12.93 -20.50
C ALA A 39 -2.95 -14.14 -20.32
N THR A 40 -2.48 -15.30 -20.79
CA THR A 40 -3.11 -16.61 -20.53
C THR A 40 -2.34 -17.31 -19.40
N VAL A 41 -3.04 -17.93 -18.47
CA VAL A 41 -2.45 -18.82 -17.46
C VAL A 41 -1.90 -20.06 -18.16
N ALA A 42 -0.58 -20.18 -18.23
CA ALA A 42 0.08 -21.33 -18.84
C ALA A 42 0.17 -22.50 -17.84
N HIS A 43 0.74 -22.27 -16.67
CA HIS A 43 0.86 -23.26 -15.61
C HIS A 43 0.50 -22.64 -14.27
N LEU A 44 -0.29 -23.37 -13.46
CA LEU A 44 -0.61 -22.96 -12.10
C LEU A 44 0.56 -23.29 -11.16
N GLY A 45 0.88 -22.35 -10.28
CA GLY A 45 1.86 -22.48 -9.22
C GLY A 45 1.29 -22.02 -7.88
N GLU A 46 2.10 -21.28 -7.10
CA GLU A 46 1.74 -20.81 -5.76
C GLU A 46 0.43 -19.98 -5.75
N LEU A 47 0.23 -19.15 -6.76
CA LEU A 47 -0.96 -18.33 -6.90
C LEU A 47 -1.98 -19.03 -7.80
N ASP A 48 -2.91 -19.74 -7.21
CA ASP A 48 -3.98 -20.49 -7.89
C ASP A 48 -5.31 -19.74 -7.94
N HIS A 49 -5.31 -18.47 -7.54
CA HIS A 49 -6.46 -17.57 -7.56
C HIS A 49 -6.05 -16.14 -7.87
N LEU A 50 -7.00 -15.37 -8.37
CA LEU A 50 -6.90 -13.92 -8.58
C LEU A 50 -7.88 -13.23 -7.62
N GLU A 51 -7.53 -12.06 -7.10
CA GLU A 51 -8.51 -11.13 -6.53
C GLU A 51 -9.12 -10.32 -7.68
N ASP A 52 -10.43 -10.39 -7.87
CA ASP A 52 -11.13 -9.60 -8.88
C ASP A 52 -11.14 -8.10 -8.51
N VAL A 53 -11.71 -7.28 -9.35
CA VAL A 53 -11.76 -5.81 -9.17
C VAL A 53 -12.44 -5.38 -7.85
N HIS A 54 -13.20 -6.27 -7.22
CA HIS A 54 -13.83 -6.05 -5.92
C HIS A 54 -13.06 -6.67 -4.75
N GLY A 55 -11.94 -7.37 -5.02
CA GLY A 55 -11.14 -8.07 -4.02
C GLY A 55 -11.65 -9.48 -3.69
N ARG A 56 -12.65 -10.00 -4.42
CA ARG A 56 -13.14 -11.37 -4.24
C ARG A 56 -12.15 -12.37 -4.88
N ARG A 57 -11.83 -13.44 -4.17
CA ARG A 57 -10.98 -14.52 -4.70
C ARG A 57 -11.69 -15.30 -5.79
N VAL A 58 -11.09 -15.34 -6.97
CA VAL A 58 -11.54 -16.08 -8.15
C VAL A 58 -10.53 -17.16 -8.48
N ARG A 59 -10.97 -18.41 -8.54
CA ARG A 59 -10.09 -19.54 -8.89
C ARG A 59 -9.54 -19.38 -10.30
N LEU A 60 -8.24 -19.68 -10.48
CA LEU A 60 -7.59 -19.73 -11.79
C LEU A 60 -7.52 -21.17 -12.30
N TYR A 61 -7.57 -21.30 -13.62
CA TYR A 61 -7.36 -22.55 -14.36
C TYR A 61 -6.39 -22.30 -15.51
N SER A 62 -5.64 -23.31 -15.92
CA SER A 62 -4.80 -23.23 -17.13
C SER A 62 -5.68 -22.90 -18.32
N GLY A 63 -5.23 -21.95 -19.14
CA GLY A 63 -6.00 -21.43 -20.28
C GLY A 63 -6.86 -20.20 -19.96
N ASP A 64 -7.07 -19.85 -18.69
CA ASP A 64 -7.79 -18.62 -18.33
C ASP A 64 -7.07 -17.38 -18.87
N ILE A 65 -7.85 -16.42 -19.35
CA ILE A 65 -7.33 -15.10 -19.71
C ILE A 65 -7.40 -14.21 -18.46
N VAL A 66 -6.27 -13.59 -18.13
CA VAL A 66 -6.16 -12.65 -17.02
C VAL A 66 -5.74 -11.27 -17.53
N VAL A 67 -6.29 -10.23 -16.92
CA VAL A 67 -5.90 -8.83 -17.13
C VAL A 67 -5.29 -8.33 -15.83
N GLY A 68 -4.05 -7.87 -15.92
CA GLY A 68 -3.27 -7.35 -14.79
C GLY A 68 -2.49 -6.11 -15.17
N ALA A 69 -1.54 -5.74 -14.32
CA ALA A 69 -0.61 -4.66 -14.59
C ALA A 69 0.82 -5.07 -14.28
N TYR A 70 1.76 -4.62 -15.09
CA TYR A 70 3.18 -4.81 -14.82
C TYR A 70 3.64 -4.02 -13.60
N GLY A 71 4.52 -4.64 -12.81
CA GLY A 71 5.15 -3.98 -11.69
C GLY A 71 6.18 -4.85 -10.99
N ASN A 72 6.97 -4.23 -10.13
CA ASN A 72 7.95 -4.92 -9.32
C ASN A 72 7.32 -5.37 -7.99
N ARG A 73 7.90 -6.36 -7.36
CA ARG A 73 7.49 -6.84 -6.04
C ARG A 73 8.69 -7.02 -5.11
N TYR A 74 8.54 -6.54 -3.90
CA TYR A 74 9.41 -6.84 -2.77
C TYR A 74 8.58 -7.46 -1.65
N ALA A 75 8.81 -8.74 -1.38
CA ALA A 75 8.10 -9.45 -0.31
C ALA A 75 9.01 -10.53 0.28
N THR A 76 9.56 -10.25 1.46
CA THR A 76 10.56 -11.11 2.12
C THR A 76 10.06 -12.49 2.50
N ASP A 77 8.74 -12.66 2.63
CA ASP A 77 8.11 -13.95 2.93
C ASP A 77 7.46 -14.61 1.70
N PHE A 78 7.63 -14.00 0.50
CA PHE A 78 6.97 -14.48 -0.71
C PHE A 78 7.90 -14.43 -1.93
N TYR A 79 7.78 -13.43 -2.82
CA TYR A 79 8.57 -13.26 -4.03
C TYR A 79 9.24 -11.89 -4.06
N GLU A 80 10.45 -11.85 -4.56
CA GLU A 80 11.06 -10.71 -5.20
C GLU A 80 10.84 -10.84 -6.71
N GLY A 81 10.40 -9.77 -7.37
CA GLY A 81 10.11 -9.80 -8.80
C GLY A 81 10.25 -8.44 -9.45
N TYR A 82 10.50 -8.44 -10.76
CA TYR A 82 10.78 -7.25 -11.57
C TYR A 82 10.02 -7.28 -12.88
N LEU A 83 10.03 -6.16 -13.60
CA LEU A 83 9.54 -6.10 -14.97
C LEU A 83 10.18 -7.21 -15.83
N PRO A 84 9.40 -7.89 -16.69
CA PRO A 84 9.96 -8.94 -17.53
C PRO A 84 10.91 -8.36 -18.59
N THR A 85 12.07 -8.99 -18.71
CA THR A 85 13.07 -8.74 -19.76
C THR A 85 13.13 -9.87 -20.79
N GLY A 86 12.23 -10.86 -20.68
CA GLY A 86 12.21 -12.06 -21.52
C GLY A 86 10.83 -12.74 -21.46
N PRO A 87 10.74 -13.96 -22.01
CA PRO A 87 9.47 -14.67 -22.16
C PRO A 87 8.88 -15.21 -20.84
N ASN A 88 9.67 -15.30 -19.79
CA ASN A 88 9.25 -15.84 -18.49
C ASN A 88 8.47 -14.78 -17.71
N VAL A 89 7.16 -14.91 -17.72
CA VAL A 89 6.25 -13.95 -17.08
C VAL A 89 5.41 -14.70 -16.04
N HIS A 90 5.27 -14.11 -14.88
CA HIS A 90 4.63 -14.71 -13.73
C HIS A 90 3.57 -13.80 -13.13
N LEU A 91 2.57 -14.42 -12.50
CA LEU A 91 1.69 -13.71 -11.57
C LEU A 91 2.46 -13.50 -10.26
N LEU A 92 2.74 -12.24 -9.90
CA LEU A 92 3.48 -11.91 -8.69
C LEU A 92 2.59 -11.81 -7.45
N THR A 93 1.33 -11.35 -7.60
CA THR A 93 0.34 -11.26 -6.51
C THR A 93 -1.03 -11.74 -6.98
N ALA A 94 -1.85 -12.17 -6.04
CA ALA A 94 -3.25 -12.47 -6.32
C ALA A 94 -4.03 -11.24 -6.84
N GLY A 95 -3.60 -10.03 -6.50
CA GLY A 95 -4.20 -8.78 -7.00
C GLY A 95 -3.99 -8.51 -8.49
N GLY A 96 -3.21 -9.33 -9.20
CA GLY A 96 -3.00 -9.17 -10.64
C GLY A 96 -1.72 -8.40 -11.02
N LEU A 97 -0.75 -8.29 -10.11
CA LEU A 97 0.58 -7.77 -10.43
C LEU A 97 1.34 -8.81 -11.26
N VAL A 98 1.92 -8.37 -12.37
CA VAL A 98 2.60 -9.22 -13.35
C VAL A 98 4.07 -8.80 -13.50
N GLY A 99 4.98 -9.78 -13.55
CA GLY A 99 6.42 -9.55 -13.69
C GLY A 99 7.17 -10.86 -13.80
N THR A 100 8.48 -10.84 -13.58
CA THR A 100 9.34 -12.03 -13.53
C THR A 100 9.87 -12.20 -12.11
N VAL A 101 9.66 -13.37 -11.51
CA VAL A 101 10.22 -13.72 -10.19
C VAL A 101 11.74 -13.87 -10.31
N ALA A 102 12.47 -13.11 -9.51
CA ALA A 102 13.93 -13.14 -9.40
C ALA A 102 14.38 -14.04 -8.23
N SER A 103 13.69 -13.97 -7.10
CA SER A 103 13.91 -14.84 -5.96
C SER A 103 12.59 -15.15 -5.22
N ALA A 104 12.58 -16.26 -4.48
CA ALA A 104 11.42 -16.72 -3.73
C ALA A 104 11.81 -17.18 -2.33
N HIS A 105 10.96 -16.95 -1.36
CA HIS A 105 11.11 -17.55 -0.04
C HIS A 105 11.04 -19.08 -0.15
N THR A 106 11.91 -19.77 0.57
CA THR A 106 12.12 -21.24 0.45
C THR A 106 10.87 -22.11 0.68
N ARG A 107 9.85 -21.55 1.34
CA ARG A 107 8.56 -22.25 1.59
C ARG A 107 7.53 -22.04 0.48
N ARG A 108 7.85 -21.28 -0.58
CA ARG A 108 6.91 -21.01 -1.66
C ARG A 108 7.07 -22.00 -2.79
N LEU A 109 5.95 -22.36 -3.39
CA LEU A 109 5.91 -23.14 -4.61
C LEU A 109 6.39 -22.28 -5.80
N PRO A 110 6.73 -22.91 -6.94
CA PRO A 110 7.01 -22.18 -8.17
C PRO A 110 5.88 -21.19 -8.51
N PRO A 111 6.18 -20.03 -9.12
CA PRO A 111 5.16 -19.05 -9.46
C PRO A 111 4.19 -19.57 -10.52
N THR A 112 2.98 -19.02 -10.56
CA THR A 112 2.04 -19.21 -11.65
C THR A 112 2.58 -18.54 -12.91
N GLU A 113 2.79 -19.33 -13.96
CA GLU A 113 3.35 -18.89 -15.24
C GLU A 113 2.27 -18.31 -16.15
N LEU A 114 2.59 -17.20 -16.78
CA LEU A 114 1.72 -16.48 -17.70
C LEU A 114 2.35 -16.43 -19.10
N LYS A 115 1.52 -16.63 -20.12
CA LYS A 115 1.90 -16.35 -21.51
C LYS A 115 1.23 -15.04 -21.94
N VAL A 116 2.01 -14.00 -22.15
CA VAL A 116 1.53 -12.69 -22.57
C VAL A 116 0.86 -12.77 -23.94
N ILE A 117 -0.35 -12.24 -24.05
CA ILE A 117 -1.09 -12.06 -25.30
C ILE A 117 -0.76 -10.70 -25.89
N GLY A 118 -0.68 -9.65 -25.05
CA GLY A 118 -0.36 -8.28 -25.45
C GLY A 118 -0.64 -7.27 -24.36
N THR A 119 -0.43 -6.00 -24.65
CA THR A 119 -0.83 -4.87 -23.81
C THR A 119 -2.29 -4.50 -24.06
N LEU A 120 -2.95 -3.97 -23.06
CA LEU A 120 -4.26 -3.34 -23.23
C LEU A 120 -4.05 -1.94 -23.82
N ASN A 121 -4.78 -1.60 -24.87
CA ASN A 121 -4.63 -0.32 -25.56
C ASN A 121 -5.96 0.44 -25.58
N ASP A 122 -5.86 1.76 -25.77
CA ASP A 122 -7.01 2.58 -26.08
C ASP A 122 -7.50 2.37 -27.54
N ARG A 123 -8.56 3.06 -27.93
CA ARG A 123 -9.15 2.97 -29.29
C ARG A 123 -8.22 3.50 -30.38
N SER A 124 -7.22 4.30 -30.03
CA SER A 124 -6.22 4.82 -30.97
C SER A 124 -5.03 3.86 -31.15
N GLY A 125 -4.99 2.77 -30.36
CA GLY A 125 -3.91 1.79 -30.36
C GLY A 125 -2.76 2.14 -29.42
N MET A 126 -2.90 3.15 -28.57
CA MET A 126 -1.88 3.52 -27.57
C MET A 126 -2.00 2.64 -26.33
N PRO A 127 -0.87 2.11 -25.81
CA PRO A 127 -0.87 1.30 -24.59
C PRO A 127 -1.46 2.06 -23.41
N LEU A 128 -2.37 1.40 -22.71
CA LEU A 128 -2.94 1.89 -21.47
C LEU A 128 -2.05 1.52 -20.28
N SER A 129 -1.96 2.43 -19.33
CA SER A 129 -1.35 2.20 -18.02
C SER A 129 -2.27 2.67 -16.91
N LEU A 130 -2.00 2.28 -15.68
CA LEU A 130 -2.76 2.73 -14.51
C LEU A 130 -2.70 4.25 -14.32
N GLU A 131 -1.65 4.92 -14.81
CA GLU A 131 -1.51 6.38 -14.76
C GLU A 131 -2.67 7.11 -15.46
N HIS A 132 -3.23 6.54 -16.54
CA HIS A 132 -4.37 7.14 -17.25
C HIS A 132 -5.65 7.18 -16.39
N TYR A 133 -5.70 6.40 -15.31
CA TYR A 133 -6.83 6.27 -14.40
C TYR A 133 -6.52 6.79 -13.00
N ALA A 134 -5.36 7.45 -12.83
CA ALA A 134 -4.96 8.03 -11.56
C ALA A 134 -5.93 9.14 -11.11
N ARG A 135 -6.16 9.22 -9.80
CA ARG A 135 -6.84 10.39 -9.20
C ARG A 135 -5.95 11.61 -9.35
N THR A 136 -6.55 12.73 -9.71
CA THR A 136 -5.88 14.02 -9.62
C THR A 136 -6.02 14.51 -8.18
N PRO A 137 -4.92 14.68 -7.44
CA PRO A 137 -5.00 15.20 -6.09
C PRO A 137 -5.44 16.67 -6.13
N SER A 138 -6.34 17.05 -5.22
CA SER A 138 -6.57 18.45 -4.90
C SER A 138 -5.63 18.84 -3.77
N PRO A 139 -4.90 19.96 -3.85
CA PRO A 139 -4.06 20.40 -2.75
C PRO A 139 -4.94 20.83 -1.57
N HIS A 140 -4.76 20.18 -0.44
CA HIS A 140 -5.49 20.48 0.78
C HIS A 140 -4.60 20.89 1.94
N THR A 141 -5.23 21.59 2.86
CA THR A 141 -4.67 21.79 4.21
C THR A 141 -4.70 20.47 4.97
N ALA A 142 -3.83 20.35 5.97
CA ALA A 142 -3.83 19.17 6.84
C ALA A 142 -5.24 18.92 7.44
N PRO A 143 -5.60 17.64 7.70
CA PRO A 143 -6.89 17.30 8.29
C PRO A 143 -7.06 17.95 9.67
N GLU A 144 -8.30 18.19 10.07
CA GLU A 144 -8.62 18.90 11.33
C GLU A 144 -7.98 18.21 12.54
N TRP A 145 -8.06 16.89 12.59
CA TRP A 145 -7.55 16.08 13.69
C TRP A 145 -6.10 15.58 13.51
N GLY A 146 -5.56 15.70 12.32
CA GLY A 146 -4.19 15.34 12.03
C GLY A 146 -4.01 13.99 11.32
N THR A 147 -2.73 13.68 11.05
CA THR A 147 -2.31 12.49 10.32
C THR A 147 -1.46 11.60 11.23
N VAL A 148 -1.85 10.36 11.38
CA VAL A 148 -1.06 9.33 12.06
C VAL A 148 -0.49 8.37 11.01
N VAL A 149 0.79 8.05 11.11
CA VAL A 149 1.44 7.09 10.20
C VAL A 149 1.78 5.82 10.97
N VAL A 150 1.41 4.68 10.40
CA VAL A 150 1.77 3.35 10.90
C VAL A 150 2.90 2.78 10.06
N LEU A 151 4.04 2.53 10.67
CA LEU A 151 5.20 1.85 10.10
C LEU A 151 5.38 0.47 10.73
N GLY A 152 6.08 -0.44 10.05
CA GLY A 152 6.40 -1.75 10.59
C GLY A 152 7.90 -1.97 10.79
N SER A 153 8.28 -2.74 11.81
CA SER A 153 9.64 -3.25 11.93
C SER A 153 10.00 -4.14 10.75
N SER A 154 9.00 -4.90 10.26
CA SER A 154 9.14 -5.86 9.16
C SER A 154 7.80 -6.09 8.46
N MET A 155 7.83 -6.84 7.37
CA MET A 155 6.63 -7.43 6.79
C MET A 155 5.91 -8.29 7.84
N ASN A 156 4.58 -8.30 7.82
CA ASN A 156 3.73 -9.03 8.78
C ASN A 156 3.85 -8.61 10.27
N ALA A 157 4.50 -7.50 10.59
CA ALA A 157 4.58 -6.99 11.98
C ALA A 157 3.22 -6.55 12.58
N GLY A 158 2.14 -6.54 11.79
CA GLY A 158 0.78 -6.18 12.23
C GLY A 158 0.36 -4.75 11.89
N LYS A 159 0.98 -4.10 10.91
CA LYS A 159 0.68 -2.72 10.46
C LYS A 159 -0.80 -2.51 10.15
N THR A 160 -1.34 -3.28 9.20
CA THR A 160 -2.75 -3.16 8.76
C THR A 160 -3.72 -3.40 9.89
N THR A 161 -3.44 -4.41 10.74
CA THR A 161 -4.26 -4.70 11.94
C THR A 161 -4.24 -3.53 12.93
N THR A 162 -3.07 -2.92 13.14
CA THR A 162 -2.92 -1.75 14.00
C THR A 162 -3.68 -0.55 13.43
N ALA A 163 -3.50 -0.24 12.15
CA ALA A 163 -4.17 0.87 11.49
C ALA A 163 -5.71 0.69 11.49
N SER A 164 -6.20 -0.51 11.15
CA SER A 164 -7.64 -0.83 11.18
C SER A 164 -8.22 -0.71 12.60
N ALA A 165 -7.49 -1.16 13.61
CA ALA A 165 -7.93 -1.02 15.01
C ALA A 165 -8.02 0.46 15.45
N MET A 166 -7.09 1.30 14.98
CA MET A 166 -7.15 2.75 15.21
C MET A 166 -8.37 3.37 14.52
N VAL A 167 -8.63 3.03 13.25
CA VAL A 167 -9.85 3.45 12.53
C VAL A 167 -11.10 3.09 13.33
N CYS A 168 -11.20 1.84 13.79
CA CYS A 168 -12.35 1.38 14.58
C CYS A 168 -12.54 2.22 15.86
N GLY A 169 -11.47 2.49 16.59
CA GLY A 169 -11.50 3.31 17.81
C GLY A 169 -11.91 4.76 17.53
N TRP A 170 -11.40 5.36 16.46
CA TRP A 170 -11.74 6.73 16.06
C TRP A 170 -13.19 6.85 15.60
N THR A 171 -13.66 5.91 14.78
CA THR A 171 -15.06 5.87 14.32
C THR A 171 -16.03 5.72 15.50
N ARG A 172 -15.70 4.87 16.48
CA ARG A 172 -16.48 4.74 17.71
C ARG A 172 -16.47 6.00 18.58
N ALA A 173 -15.41 6.80 18.48
CA ALA A 173 -15.31 8.11 19.14
C ALA A 173 -16.02 9.23 18.35
N GLY A 174 -16.68 8.94 17.22
CA GLY A 174 -17.46 9.87 16.43
C GLY A 174 -16.66 10.63 15.36
N LEU A 175 -15.41 10.22 15.05
CA LEU A 175 -14.61 10.82 14.01
C LEU A 175 -14.90 10.19 12.64
N ALA A 176 -14.92 10.99 11.57
CA ALA A 176 -14.88 10.51 10.21
C ALA A 176 -13.42 10.07 9.90
N ALA A 177 -13.10 8.78 10.09
CA ALA A 177 -11.76 8.25 9.96
C ALA A 177 -11.45 7.88 8.51
N GLY A 178 -10.40 8.47 7.93
CA GLY A 178 -9.83 8.09 6.63
C GLY A 178 -8.64 7.14 6.81
N ALA A 179 -8.54 6.12 5.97
CA ALA A 179 -7.43 5.18 5.97
C ALA A 179 -6.72 5.12 4.62
N GLY A 180 -5.39 5.19 4.63
CA GLY A 180 -4.58 5.18 3.42
C GLY A 180 -3.47 4.14 3.44
N LYS A 181 -3.25 3.45 2.30
CA LYS A 181 -2.09 2.60 2.08
C LYS A 181 -1.12 3.30 1.13
N VAL A 182 0.04 3.71 1.67
CA VAL A 182 1.03 4.51 0.93
C VAL A 182 1.90 3.64 0.03
N THR A 183 2.33 2.47 0.51
CA THR A 183 3.24 1.56 -0.20
C THR A 183 2.80 0.12 -0.12
N GLY A 184 3.32 -0.72 -1.03
CA GLY A 184 3.07 -2.15 -1.09
C GLY A 184 2.74 -2.65 -2.49
N SER A 185 2.04 -3.77 -2.58
CA SER A 185 1.50 -4.33 -3.83
C SER A 185 -0.02 -4.32 -3.79
N GLY A 186 -0.66 -4.04 -4.93
CA GLY A 186 -2.12 -3.96 -5.04
C GLY A 186 -2.81 -5.26 -4.61
N SER A 187 -3.67 -5.16 -3.59
CA SER A 187 -4.48 -6.25 -3.04
C SER A 187 -5.70 -5.67 -2.33
N GLY A 188 -6.85 -6.29 -2.50
CA GLY A 188 -8.10 -5.83 -1.89
C GLY A 188 -8.16 -6.03 -0.37
N LYS A 189 -7.34 -6.91 0.18
CA LYS A 189 -7.40 -7.30 1.59
C LYS A 189 -7.31 -6.11 2.55
N ASP A 190 -6.31 -5.23 2.36
CA ASP A 190 -6.06 -4.13 3.30
C ASP A 190 -7.17 -3.07 3.21
N ARG A 191 -7.62 -2.76 1.99
CA ARG A 191 -8.76 -1.86 1.76
C ARG A 191 -10.01 -2.34 2.51
N TRP A 192 -10.35 -3.61 2.38
CA TRP A 192 -11.53 -4.17 3.05
C TRP A 192 -11.39 -4.18 4.56
N MET A 193 -10.20 -4.45 5.11
CA MET A 193 -9.95 -4.35 6.55
C MET A 193 -10.22 -2.94 7.09
N TYR A 194 -9.88 -1.88 6.34
CA TYR A 194 -10.19 -0.51 6.74
C TYR A 194 -11.70 -0.21 6.67
N ILE A 195 -12.36 -0.66 5.59
CA ILE A 195 -13.81 -0.49 5.42
C ILE A 195 -14.56 -1.21 6.55
N ASP A 196 -14.20 -2.45 6.85
CA ASP A 196 -14.80 -3.25 7.92
C ASP A 196 -14.56 -2.63 9.31
N ALA A 197 -13.46 -1.91 9.49
CA ALA A 197 -13.16 -1.15 10.69
C ALA A 197 -13.99 0.15 10.83
N GLY A 198 -14.74 0.53 9.79
CA GLY A 198 -15.61 1.71 9.77
C GLY A 198 -14.94 2.97 9.17
N ALA A 199 -13.89 2.82 8.36
CA ALA A 199 -13.33 3.95 7.63
C ALA A 199 -14.40 4.64 6.78
N SER A 200 -14.54 5.97 6.89
CA SER A 200 -15.46 6.77 6.07
C SER A 200 -14.98 6.83 4.61
N THR A 201 -13.68 6.81 4.41
CA THR A 201 -13.03 6.80 3.10
C THR A 201 -11.72 6.03 3.14
N VAL A 202 -11.34 5.42 1.99
CA VAL A 202 -10.09 4.67 1.84
C VAL A 202 -9.43 5.01 0.51
N ALA A 203 -8.15 5.35 0.56
CA ALA A 203 -7.32 5.59 -0.62
C ALA A 203 -6.00 4.82 -0.54
N GLU A 204 -5.47 4.40 -1.68
CA GLU A 204 -4.21 3.67 -1.74
C GLU A 204 -3.39 4.08 -2.98
N PHE A 205 -2.09 3.79 -2.98
CA PHE A 205 -1.18 4.09 -4.10
C PHE A 205 -1.73 3.64 -5.47
N LEU A 206 -2.56 2.60 -5.50
CA LEU A 206 -3.23 2.11 -6.71
C LEU A 206 -4.19 3.16 -7.30
N ASP A 207 -4.83 4.00 -6.47
CA ASP A 207 -5.69 5.09 -6.91
C ASP A 207 -4.91 6.21 -7.60
N PHE A 208 -3.57 6.19 -7.48
CA PHE A 208 -2.63 7.15 -8.05
C PHE A 208 -1.73 6.54 -9.12
N GLY A 209 -2.20 5.47 -9.78
CA GLY A 209 -1.59 4.93 -10.99
C GLY A 209 -0.48 3.90 -10.78
N MET A 210 -0.28 3.40 -9.57
CA MET A 210 0.76 2.39 -9.27
C MET A 210 0.16 1.02 -8.97
N SER A 211 0.62 -0.04 -9.66
CA SER A 211 0.24 -1.43 -9.37
C SER A 211 0.93 -2.00 -8.13
N SER A 212 2.11 -1.49 -7.86
CA SER A 212 2.95 -1.69 -6.66
C SER A 212 3.84 -0.46 -6.53
N THR A 213 4.52 -0.32 -5.40
CA THR A 213 5.37 0.86 -5.17
C THR A 213 6.86 0.55 -5.29
N PHE A 214 7.26 -0.73 -5.27
CA PHE A 214 8.66 -1.12 -5.32
C PHE A 214 9.31 -0.75 -6.67
N GLY A 215 10.42 0.01 -6.58
CA GLY A 215 11.19 0.46 -7.73
C GLY A 215 10.70 1.76 -8.38
N TYR A 216 9.67 2.41 -7.82
CA TYR A 216 9.36 3.79 -8.21
C TYR A 216 10.35 4.78 -7.56
N PRO A 217 10.61 5.92 -8.20
CA PRO A 217 11.42 6.98 -7.58
C PRO A 217 10.84 7.43 -6.24
N VAL A 218 11.69 7.64 -5.25
CA VAL A 218 11.28 8.06 -3.89
C VAL A 218 10.42 9.32 -3.93
N GLU A 219 10.71 10.26 -4.81
CA GLU A 219 9.94 11.50 -4.97
C GLU A 219 8.50 11.23 -5.41
N ARG A 220 8.28 10.24 -6.28
CA ARG A 220 6.95 9.79 -6.67
C ARG A 220 6.19 9.21 -5.46
N LEU A 221 6.86 8.43 -4.62
CA LEU A 221 6.26 7.86 -3.42
C LEU A 221 5.89 8.95 -2.39
N ARG A 222 6.76 9.94 -2.23
CA ARG A 222 6.51 11.11 -1.34
C ARG A 222 5.29 11.89 -1.82
N THR A 223 5.25 12.25 -3.09
CA THR A 223 4.11 12.97 -3.69
C THR A 223 2.82 12.16 -3.56
N THR A 224 2.88 10.84 -3.76
CA THR A 224 1.72 9.96 -3.62
C THR A 224 1.26 9.87 -2.16
N MET A 225 2.17 9.84 -1.17
CA MET A 225 1.80 9.85 0.25
C MET A 225 1.01 11.11 0.63
N VAL A 226 1.43 12.27 0.14
CA VAL A 226 0.69 13.54 0.31
C VAL A 226 -0.66 13.47 -0.39
N ALA A 227 -0.69 13.01 -1.65
CA ALA A 227 -1.90 12.92 -2.45
C ALA A 227 -2.95 11.96 -1.84
N ILE A 228 -2.51 10.85 -1.23
CA ILE A 228 -3.40 9.94 -0.51
C ILE A 228 -4.05 10.66 0.69
N ARG A 229 -3.25 11.36 1.52
CA ARG A 229 -3.79 12.13 2.65
C ARG A 229 -4.80 13.16 2.16
N ASP A 230 -4.45 13.93 1.16
CA ASP A 230 -5.27 15.01 0.65
C ASP A 230 -6.58 14.48 0.05
N ALA A 231 -6.52 13.36 -0.67
CA ALA A 231 -7.71 12.69 -1.20
C ALA A 231 -8.66 12.19 -0.09
N LEU A 232 -8.11 11.68 1.03
CA LEU A 232 -8.93 11.27 2.17
C LEU A 232 -9.63 12.45 2.83
N VAL A 233 -8.95 13.61 2.93
CA VAL A 233 -9.55 14.84 3.44
C VAL A 233 -10.62 15.37 2.49
N ASP A 234 -10.38 15.35 1.17
CA ASP A 234 -11.36 15.70 0.14
C ASP A 234 -12.64 14.85 0.23
N ASP A 235 -12.44 13.57 0.49
CA ASP A 235 -13.53 12.61 0.65
C ASP A 235 -14.22 12.73 2.04
N GLY A 236 -13.84 13.72 2.87
CA GLY A 236 -14.52 14.09 4.13
C GLY A 236 -13.93 13.45 5.39
N ALA A 237 -12.67 12.99 5.38
CA ALA A 237 -12.04 12.50 6.60
C ALA A 237 -11.60 13.64 7.53
N ASP A 238 -12.00 13.57 8.81
CA ASP A 238 -11.51 14.45 9.88
C ASP A 238 -10.11 14.04 10.35
N ALA A 239 -9.89 12.74 10.50
CA ALA A 239 -8.67 12.12 10.99
C ALA A 239 -8.15 11.09 9.98
N VAL A 240 -6.84 11.06 9.74
CA VAL A 240 -6.23 10.22 8.73
C VAL A 240 -5.19 9.28 9.35
N VAL A 241 -5.31 7.98 9.05
CA VAL A 241 -4.24 7.00 9.28
C VAL A 241 -3.64 6.56 7.95
N LEU A 242 -2.31 6.60 7.85
CA LEU A 242 -1.57 6.13 6.68
C LEU A 242 -0.69 4.95 7.05
N GLU A 243 -0.76 3.87 6.29
CA GLU A 243 0.13 2.72 6.42
C GLU A 243 1.27 2.81 5.41
N ILE A 244 2.52 2.71 5.88
CA ILE A 244 3.70 2.52 5.04
C ILE A 244 4.21 1.09 5.21
N ALA A 245 4.14 0.31 4.15
CA ALA A 245 4.70 -1.04 4.04
C ALA A 245 6.11 -0.96 3.39
N ASP A 246 7.04 -1.92 3.50
CA ASP A 246 6.89 -3.14 4.28
C ASP A 246 7.52 -3.04 5.68
N GLY A 247 8.84 -2.89 5.80
CA GLY A 247 9.57 -2.77 7.05
C GLY A 247 10.65 -1.69 6.97
N LEU A 248 11.13 -1.22 8.12
CA LEU A 248 12.06 -0.09 8.22
C LEU A 248 13.43 -0.29 7.54
N LEU A 249 13.81 -1.55 7.25
CA LEU A 249 15.06 -1.85 6.55
C LEU A 249 14.93 -1.81 5.03
N GLN A 250 13.70 -1.76 4.50
CA GLN A 250 13.48 -1.52 3.08
C GLN A 250 13.79 -0.06 2.75
N SER A 251 14.51 0.16 1.66
CA SER A 251 15.03 1.49 1.26
C SER A 251 13.94 2.53 1.10
N GLU A 252 12.83 2.18 0.47
CA GLU A 252 11.69 3.07 0.20
C GLU A 252 10.95 3.44 1.49
N THR A 253 10.71 2.45 2.38
CA THR A 253 10.13 2.69 3.70
C THR A 253 11.00 3.63 4.51
N ARG A 254 12.34 3.43 4.48
CA ARG A 254 13.27 4.30 5.16
C ARG A 254 13.26 5.72 4.60
N ALA A 255 13.29 5.87 3.29
CA ALA A 255 13.26 7.18 2.65
C ALA A 255 11.94 7.94 2.92
N LEU A 256 10.81 7.24 2.99
CA LEU A 256 9.54 7.85 3.40
C LEU A 256 9.54 8.20 4.89
N ALA A 257 10.15 7.37 5.76
CA ALA A 257 10.25 7.68 7.18
C ALA A 257 11.03 8.99 7.43
N GLU A 258 12.06 9.28 6.64
CA GLU A 258 12.82 10.54 6.69
C GLU A 258 11.97 11.78 6.38
N CYS A 259 10.83 11.60 5.71
CA CYS A 259 9.90 12.68 5.35
C CYS A 259 8.79 12.90 6.39
N LEU A 260 8.66 12.04 7.40
CA LEU A 260 7.58 12.13 8.38
C LEU A 260 7.70 13.29 9.37
N PRO A 261 8.90 13.79 9.76
CA PRO A 261 8.99 15.01 10.54
C PRO A 261 8.31 16.18 9.79
N GLY A 262 7.33 16.82 10.45
CA GLY A 262 6.51 17.90 9.85
C GLY A 262 5.33 17.44 8.99
N PHE A 263 5.28 16.17 8.58
CA PHE A 263 4.14 15.59 7.86
C PHE A 263 3.18 14.85 8.82
N ALA A 264 3.71 13.93 9.63
CA ALA A 264 2.92 13.15 10.57
C ALA A 264 2.82 13.85 11.95
N HIS A 265 1.61 13.92 12.51
CA HIS A 265 1.40 14.38 13.88
C HIS A 265 1.90 13.34 14.88
N SER A 266 1.71 12.09 14.58
CA SER A 266 2.15 10.96 15.38
C SER A 266 2.53 9.78 14.50
N VAL A 267 3.48 8.99 14.97
CA VAL A 267 3.88 7.74 14.32
C VAL A 267 3.71 6.59 15.29
N VAL A 268 3.15 5.50 14.79
CA VAL A 268 2.98 4.22 15.48
C VAL A 268 3.88 3.19 14.82
N LEU A 269 4.69 2.51 15.62
CA LEU A 269 5.50 1.40 15.17
C LEU A 269 4.78 0.08 15.45
N ALA A 270 4.44 -0.67 14.41
CA ALA A 270 4.03 -2.06 14.54
C ALA A 270 5.28 -2.95 14.59
N ALA A 271 5.50 -3.66 15.70
CA ALA A 271 6.66 -4.51 15.92
C ALA A 271 6.28 -5.98 16.03
N ALA A 272 7.15 -6.89 15.53
CA ALA A 272 6.91 -8.32 15.64
C ALA A 272 7.25 -8.87 17.04
N ASN A 273 8.27 -8.30 17.70
CA ASN A 273 8.72 -8.66 19.05
C ASN A 273 9.36 -7.45 19.75
N ALA A 274 9.82 -7.63 21.01
CA ALA A 274 10.37 -6.55 21.81
C ALA A 274 11.69 -5.98 21.25
N LEU A 275 12.60 -6.80 20.73
CA LEU A 275 13.83 -6.33 20.11
C LEU A 275 13.56 -5.52 18.84
N ASP A 276 12.61 -5.96 18.02
CA ASP A 276 12.14 -5.21 16.85
C ASP A 276 11.59 -3.84 17.25
N ALA A 277 10.85 -3.76 18.37
CA ALA A 277 10.34 -2.50 18.90
C ALA A 277 11.50 -1.55 19.28
N VAL A 278 12.50 -2.05 20.00
CA VAL A 278 13.67 -1.27 20.41
C VAL A 278 14.45 -0.78 19.18
N ALA A 279 14.76 -1.67 18.24
CA ALA A 279 15.51 -1.32 17.03
C ALA A 279 14.73 -0.30 16.18
N GLY A 280 13.44 -0.54 15.95
CA GLY A 280 12.60 0.34 15.13
C GLY A 280 12.41 1.72 15.77
N VAL A 281 12.15 1.81 17.07
CA VAL A 281 12.06 3.10 17.79
C VAL A 281 13.38 3.84 17.74
N THR A 282 14.50 3.15 17.89
CA THR A 282 15.84 3.76 17.82
C THR A 282 16.11 4.36 16.44
N ILE A 283 15.83 3.61 15.38
CA ILE A 283 15.97 4.09 13.99
C ILE A 283 15.08 5.32 13.77
N LEU A 284 13.80 5.25 14.12
CA LEU A 284 12.85 6.34 13.87
C LEU A 284 13.20 7.61 14.67
N ARG A 285 13.59 7.46 15.93
CA ARG A 285 14.06 8.60 16.75
C ARG A 285 15.32 9.24 16.17
N GLY A 286 16.25 8.42 15.64
CA GLY A 286 17.43 8.91 14.94
C GLY A 286 17.11 9.73 13.68
N LEU A 287 15.94 9.53 13.08
CA LEU A 287 15.42 10.32 11.95
C LEU A 287 14.56 11.53 12.40
N GLY A 288 14.42 11.79 13.70
CA GLY A 288 13.56 12.85 14.23
C GLY A 288 12.06 12.56 14.10
N VAL A 289 11.68 11.32 13.86
CA VAL A 289 10.28 10.91 13.67
C VAL A 289 9.54 10.92 15.00
N PRO A 290 8.32 11.50 15.10
CA PRO A 290 7.54 11.61 16.33
C PRO A 290 6.85 10.28 16.71
N VAL A 291 7.64 9.23 17.04
CA VAL A 291 7.11 7.94 17.48
C VAL A 291 6.45 8.10 18.84
N ARG A 292 5.16 7.78 18.93
CA ARG A 292 4.35 7.96 20.13
C ARG A 292 3.93 6.66 20.78
N MET A 293 3.93 5.55 20.04
CA MET A 293 3.37 4.28 20.50
C MET A 293 3.97 3.10 19.72
N VAL A 294 3.99 1.95 20.36
CA VAL A 294 4.27 0.65 19.74
C VAL A 294 3.01 -0.20 19.77
N SER A 295 2.78 -0.98 18.72
CA SER A 295 1.70 -1.96 18.59
C SER A 295 2.17 -3.15 17.76
N GLY A 296 1.25 -3.92 17.18
CA GLY A 296 1.56 -5.06 16.30
C GLY A 296 1.67 -6.38 17.04
N LEU A 297 2.38 -7.34 16.43
CA LEU A 297 2.45 -8.73 16.94
C LEU A 297 3.09 -8.84 18.33
N VAL A 298 3.97 -7.93 18.72
CA VAL A 298 4.56 -7.88 20.06
C VAL A 298 3.49 -7.89 21.16
N THR A 299 2.30 -7.36 20.86
CA THR A 299 1.18 -7.28 21.83
C THR A 299 0.44 -8.59 22.03
N ALA A 300 0.74 -9.63 21.26
CA ALA A 300 0.20 -10.97 21.51
C ALA A 300 0.72 -11.60 22.80
N SER A 301 1.88 -11.12 23.30
CA SER A 301 2.42 -11.53 24.60
C SER A 301 2.42 -10.36 25.57
N PRO A 302 1.74 -10.45 26.73
CA PRO A 302 1.82 -9.43 27.78
C PRO A 302 3.25 -9.18 28.27
N LEU A 303 4.07 -10.22 28.38
CA LEU A 303 5.47 -10.10 28.81
C LEU A 303 6.31 -9.34 27.76
N ALA A 304 6.19 -9.69 26.47
CA ALA A 304 6.87 -8.98 25.40
C ALA A 304 6.41 -7.51 25.30
N SER A 305 5.15 -7.21 25.57
CA SER A 305 4.63 -5.83 25.67
C SER A 305 5.28 -5.05 26.81
N GLN A 306 5.45 -5.68 27.99
CA GLN A 306 6.13 -5.07 29.13
C GLN A 306 7.59 -4.81 28.84
N GLU A 307 8.31 -5.79 28.26
CA GLU A 307 9.70 -5.65 27.85
C GLU A 307 9.89 -4.50 26.82
N ALA A 308 9.04 -4.47 25.80
CA ALA A 308 9.08 -3.41 24.77
C ALA A 308 8.79 -2.03 25.38
N SER A 309 7.79 -1.92 26.28
CA SER A 309 7.46 -0.66 26.95
C SER A 309 8.59 -0.17 27.85
N ALA A 310 9.15 -1.06 28.66
CA ALA A 310 10.26 -0.72 29.55
C ALA A 310 11.51 -0.27 28.78
N ALA A 311 11.83 -0.97 27.68
CA ALA A 311 13.03 -0.68 26.90
C ALA A 311 12.90 0.57 26.00
N THR A 312 11.69 0.85 25.47
CA THR A 312 11.48 2.01 24.56
C THR A 312 11.02 3.27 25.29
N GLY A 313 10.44 3.13 26.49
CA GLY A 313 9.78 4.21 27.22
C GLY A 313 8.46 4.65 26.58
N LEU A 314 7.88 3.86 25.66
CA LEU A 314 6.64 4.17 24.96
C LEU A 314 5.50 3.27 25.43
N PRO A 315 4.22 3.75 25.34
CA PRO A 315 3.09 2.88 25.53
C PRO A 315 3.07 1.79 24.45
N VAL A 316 2.74 0.56 24.85
CA VAL A 316 2.55 -0.59 23.96
C VAL A 316 1.09 -0.99 24.05
N LEU A 317 0.32 -0.73 22.97
CA LEU A 317 -1.13 -0.94 22.96
C LEU A 317 -1.53 -2.01 21.94
N SER A 318 -2.34 -2.95 22.39
CA SER A 318 -2.86 -4.02 21.55
C SER A 318 -3.98 -3.53 20.61
N PRO A 319 -4.22 -4.21 19.47
CA PRO A 319 -5.33 -3.88 18.60
C PRO A 319 -6.70 -3.79 19.29
N PRO A 320 -7.09 -4.65 20.24
CA PRO A 320 -8.32 -4.47 21.01
C PRO A 320 -8.37 -3.17 21.83
N GLN A 321 -7.26 -2.75 22.44
CA GLN A 321 -7.21 -1.47 23.17
C GLN A 321 -7.36 -0.29 22.21
N LEU A 322 -6.72 -0.35 21.03
CA LEU A 322 -6.85 0.67 19.97
C LEU A 322 -8.30 0.76 19.48
N ALA A 323 -8.95 -0.37 19.20
CA ALA A 323 -10.34 -0.43 18.77
C ALA A 323 -11.33 0.09 19.83
N ASN A 324 -10.92 0.10 21.10
CA ASN A 324 -11.67 0.70 22.21
C ASN A 324 -11.32 2.17 22.50
N GLY A 325 -10.58 2.82 21.60
CA GLY A 325 -10.33 4.25 21.63
C GLY A 325 -9.09 4.71 22.39
N ALA A 326 -8.20 3.79 22.80
CA ALA A 326 -6.99 4.14 23.55
C ALA A 326 -5.99 5.04 22.78
N ALA A 327 -6.17 5.21 21.46
CA ALA A 327 -5.30 6.03 20.60
C ALA A 327 -6.01 7.27 20.01
N VAL A 328 -7.17 7.65 20.51
CA VAL A 328 -7.90 8.86 20.00
C VAL A 328 -7.05 10.12 20.17
N ASP A 329 -6.30 10.21 21.25
CA ASP A 329 -5.46 11.40 21.51
C ASP A 329 -4.25 11.52 20.55
N LEU A 330 -3.89 10.46 19.82
CA LEU A 330 -2.79 10.52 18.84
C LEU A 330 -3.11 11.39 17.62
N VAL A 331 -4.38 11.58 17.28
CA VAL A 331 -4.84 12.48 16.21
C VAL A 331 -5.12 13.88 16.67
N ARG A 332 -5.22 14.13 17.99
CA ARG A 332 -5.35 15.50 18.52
C ARG A 332 -4.02 16.20 18.36
N ALA A 333 -3.94 17.08 17.36
CA ALA A 333 -2.77 17.92 17.20
C ALA A 333 -2.56 18.75 18.48
N PRO A 334 -1.35 18.88 19.04
CA PRO A 334 -1.06 19.96 19.96
C PRO A 334 -1.37 21.26 19.23
N ALA A 335 -2.07 22.20 19.89
CA ALA A 335 -2.37 23.51 19.33
C ALA A 335 -1.13 24.06 18.62
N ARG A 336 -1.28 24.41 17.33
CA ARG A 336 -0.17 24.84 16.46
C ARG A 336 0.71 25.82 17.18
N GLN A 337 1.94 25.44 17.51
CA GLN A 337 3.01 26.41 17.59
C GLN A 337 3.30 26.83 16.16
N THR A 338 2.94 28.07 15.84
CA THR A 338 3.27 28.75 14.59
C THR A 338 4.78 28.93 14.51
N ALA A 339 5.49 27.92 14.08
CA ALA A 339 6.84 28.04 13.58
C ALA A 339 6.77 27.90 12.05
N ALA A 340 7.10 28.98 11.36
CA ALA A 340 7.36 28.94 9.92
C ALA A 340 8.45 27.88 9.66
N THR A 341 8.06 26.73 9.18
CA THR A 341 8.98 25.70 8.72
C THR A 341 8.82 25.57 7.22
N THR A 342 9.82 26.01 6.50
CA THR A 342 10.15 25.53 5.17
C THR A 342 10.49 24.04 5.29
N GLY A 343 9.47 23.19 5.38
CA GLY A 343 9.62 21.73 5.32
C GLY A 343 9.77 21.29 3.87
N PRO A 344 10.28 20.07 3.62
CA PRO A 344 10.51 19.52 2.29
C PRO A 344 9.24 19.41 1.41
N PHE A 345 8.08 19.82 1.92
CA PHE A 345 6.79 19.82 1.21
C PHE A 345 6.31 21.23 0.80
N ALA A 346 7.08 22.30 1.08
CA ALA A 346 6.68 23.67 0.77
C ALA A 346 6.65 23.96 -0.75
N ASP A 347 7.37 23.17 -1.56
CA ASP A 347 7.51 23.39 -2.99
C ASP A 347 6.61 22.49 -3.87
N ALA A 348 5.73 21.67 -3.29
CA ALA A 348 4.83 20.83 -4.08
C ALA A 348 3.82 21.61 -4.93
N ALA A 349 3.66 22.93 -4.70
CA ALA A 349 2.84 23.83 -5.50
C ALA A 349 3.57 24.45 -6.70
N ALA A 350 4.87 24.19 -6.89
CA ALA A 350 5.70 24.83 -7.94
C ALA A 350 5.92 23.96 -9.19
N TRP A 351 5.35 22.77 -9.22
CA TRP A 351 5.51 21.83 -10.34
C TRP A 351 4.14 21.54 -10.97
N GLY A 352 3.66 22.52 -11.74
CA GLY A 352 2.55 22.38 -12.68
C GLY A 352 3.05 21.94 -14.05
#